data_67e677120fc70d576a3f5229d3cb10d9
#
_entry.id   67e677120fc70d576a3f5229d3cb10d9
#
_cell.length_a   1.000
_cell.length_b   1.000
_cell.length_c   1.000
_cell.angle_alpha   90.00
_cell.angle_beta   90.00
_cell.angle_gamma   90.00
#
_symmetry.space_group_name_H-M   'P 1'
#
loop_
_entity.id
_entity.type
_entity.pdbx_description
1 polymer ?
#
loop_
_entity_poly.entity_id
_entity_poly.type
_entity_poly.pdbx_seq_one_letter_code
_entity_poly.pdbx_strand_id
1 'polypeptide(L)'
;MAWAITIHKSQGLTFSRVVIDFTGGVFAGGQAYVALSRCTSLNGIQLKKQITRGDIFVRPEIVKFSQRFNNRQSIEKALKQAQADVQYVEAVQHFDKGDFERFLEQFFLAIHSRYDIEKPLIKRFIRKKLGIINNLKVENKRLKDQFHVQRKNLEKYAREYYLMGNECIIQAHDSRAAIANYDKAIELNPSYTDAWVRKGITLHNDKEYYEAEVCLNEAVRLSPALFKAIYNRGKNRLALDNIEGALGDFDRAVSLKPEHPKAHEYFGDALMRVGKEEEAALQWAIAERLREKKSKN
;
A
#
# COMPACT_ATOMS: atom_id res chain seq x y z
N MET A 1 24.52 -64.42 40.74
CA MET A 1 23.98 -63.55 41.83
C MET A 1 22.56 -63.15 41.47
N ALA A 2 21.59 -63.39 42.38
CA ALA A 2 20.23 -62.99 42.20
C ALA A 2 20.07 -61.63 42.92
N TRP A 3 19.56 -60.61 42.21
CA TRP A 3 19.29 -59.29 42.78
C TRP A 3 17.79 -59.18 43.04
N ALA A 4 17.39 -58.76 44.22
CA ALA A 4 16.01 -58.42 44.54
C ALA A 4 15.83 -56.90 44.45
N ILE A 5 14.97 -56.44 43.57
CA ILE A 5 14.59 -55.02 43.43
C ILE A 5 13.11 -54.85 43.48
N THR A 6 12.64 -53.70 43.94
CA THR A 6 11.21 -53.37 43.92
C THR A 6 10.70 -53.14 42.50
N ILE A 7 9.42 -53.41 42.27
CA ILE A 7 8.78 -53.20 40.96
C ILE A 7 8.96 -51.74 40.48
N HIS A 8 8.95 -50.76 41.36
CA HIS A 8 9.19 -49.36 41.01
C HIS A 8 10.63 -49.12 40.50
N LYS A 9 11.63 -49.73 41.18
CA LYS A 9 13.02 -49.59 40.79
C LYS A 9 13.36 -50.40 39.52
N SER A 10 12.50 -51.32 39.10
CA SER A 10 12.65 -52.08 37.86
C SER A 10 12.13 -51.31 36.61
N GLN A 11 11.50 -50.14 36.77
CA GLN A 11 11.01 -49.37 35.64
C GLN A 11 12.16 -48.97 34.69
N GLY A 12 11.96 -49.20 33.41
CA GLY A 12 12.99 -48.96 32.39
C GLY A 12 14.01 -50.10 32.20
N LEU A 13 14.02 -51.10 33.12
CA LEU A 13 14.89 -52.28 33.01
C LEU A 13 14.14 -53.44 32.32
N THR A 14 14.85 -54.29 31.64
CA THR A 14 14.35 -55.52 31.02
C THR A 14 15.26 -56.71 31.43
N PHE A 15 14.66 -57.87 31.64
CA PHE A 15 15.35 -59.06 32.11
C PHE A 15 14.97 -60.23 31.21
N SER A 16 15.94 -61.18 31.01
CA SER A 16 15.68 -62.43 30.31
C SER A 16 14.96 -63.44 31.21
N ARG A 17 15.21 -63.37 32.54
CA ARG A 17 14.56 -64.20 33.55
C ARG A 17 14.26 -63.37 34.80
N VAL A 18 13.03 -63.48 35.34
CA VAL A 18 12.58 -62.74 36.52
C VAL A 18 11.71 -63.61 37.37
N VAL A 19 11.91 -63.56 38.71
CA VAL A 19 10.99 -64.12 39.69
C VAL A 19 10.19 -62.98 40.30
N ILE A 20 8.89 -63.02 40.14
CA ILE A 20 8.00 -61.97 40.63
C ILE A 20 7.28 -62.49 41.89
N ASP A 21 7.39 -61.70 42.96
CA ASP A 21 6.76 -62.02 44.25
C ASP A 21 5.62 -61.01 44.52
N PHE A 22 4.38 -61.50 44.47
CA PHE A 22 3.17 -60.77 44.82
C PHE A 22 2.59 -61.20 46.20
N THR A 23 3.35 -61.88 47.05
CA THR A 23 2.83 -62.35 48.36
C THR A 23 2.33 -61.20 49.26
N GLY A 24 2.93 -60.03 49.21
CA GLY A 24 2.49 -58.82 49.90
C GLY A 24 1.30 -58.10 49.26
N GLY A 25 0.74 -58.65 48.15
CA GLY A 25 -0.33 -58.05 47.40
C GLY A 25 0.14 -56.95 46.45
N VAL A 26 -0.74 -56.51 45.52
CA VAL A 26 -0.54 -55.43 44.63
C VAL A 26 -1.30 -54.22 45.18
N PHE A 27 -0.59 -53.14 45.50
CA PHE A 27 -1.18 -51.98 46.17
C PHE A 27 -1.42 -50.78 45.25
N ALA A 28 -0.88 -50.81 44.02
CA ALA A 28 -1.04 -49.73 43.04
C ALA A 28 -1.57 -50.25 41.70
N GLY A 29 -2.54 -49.53 41.14
CA GLY A 29 -3.08 -49.86 39.79
C GLY A 29 -1.99 -49.90 38.72
N GLY A 30 -1.99 -50.98 37.92
CA GLY A 30 -0.99 -51.22 36.89
C GLY A 30 0.31 -51.84 37.37
N GLN A 31 0.53 -52.02 38.67
CA GLN A 31 1.77 -52.55 39.22
C GLN A 31 2.07 -54.00 38.73
N ALA A 32 1.05 -54.84 38.66
CA ALA A 32 1.19 -56.20 38.11
C ALA A 32 1.65 -56.17 36.63
N TYR A 33 1.10 -55.23 35.82
CA TYR A 33 1.53 -55.05 34.44
C TYR A 33 3.00 -54.64 34.34
N VAL A 34 3.41 -53.66 35.15
CA VAL A 34 4.79 -53.17 35.18
C VAL A 34 5.74 -54.33 35.54
N ALA A 35 5.43 -55.17 36.51
CA ALA A 35 6.24 -56.31 36.91
C ALA A 35 6.36 -57.36 35.77
N LEU A 36 5.22 -57.73 35.19
CA LEU A 36 5.19 -58.74 34.10
C LEU A 36 5.89 -58.26 32.86
N SER A 37 5.76 -56.96 32.52
CA SER A 37 6.38 -56.34 31.32
C SER A 37 7.88 -56.16 31.46
N ARG A 38 8.49 -56.50 32.57
CA ARG A 38 9.97 -56.45 32.75
C ARG A 38 10.70 -57.65 32.15
N CYS A 39 10.01 -58.72 31.79
CA CYS A 39 10.63 -59.87 31.18
C CYS A 39 10.46 -59.87 29.66
N THR A 40 11.49 -60.25 28.93
CA THR A 40 11.49 -60.27 27.46
C THR A 40 10.70 -61.45 26.88
N SER A 41 10.39 -62.46 27.69
CA SER A 41 9.59 -63.63 27.27
C SER A 41 8.76 -64.21 28.44
N LEU A 42 7.64 -64.82 28.10
CA LEU A 42 6.77 -65.45 29.09
C LEU A 42 7.50 -66.63 29.81
N ASN A 43 8.32 -67.36 29.11
CA ASN A 43 9.09 -68.48 29.64
C ASN A 43 10.19 -68.04 30.65
N GLY A 44 10.53 -66.78 30.66
CA GLY A 44 11.47 -66.19 31.61
C GLY A 44 10.82 -65.73 32.91
N ILE A 45 9.49 -65.78 33.03
CA ILE A 45 8.74 -65.32 34.21
C ILE A 45 8.44 -66.52 35.14
N GLN A 46 8.87 -66.39 36.37
CA GLN A 46 8.45 -67.31 37.45
C GLN A 46 7.70 -66.51 38.51
N LEU A 47 6.52 -66.97 38.88
CA LEU A 47 5.69 -66.35 39.91
C LEU A 47 5.84 -67.13 41.20
N LYS A 48 6.12 -66.45 42.30
CA LYS A 48 6.09 -67.09 43.65
C LYS A 48 4.68 -67.35 44.13
N LYS A 49 3.72 -66.54 43.69
CA LYS A 49 2.30 -66.65 43.97
C LYS A 49 1.52 -66.53 42.69
N GLN A 50 0.47 -67.34 42.53
CA GLN A 50 -0.44 -67.20 41.38
C GLN A 50 -1.12 -65.84 41.39
N ILE A 51 -1.15 -65.18 40.26
CA ILE A 51 -1.84 -63.91 40.10
C ILE A 51 -3.36 -64.17 40.10
N THR A 52 -4.07 -63.45 40.93
CA THR A 52 -5.53 -63.49 41.02
C THR A 52 -6.12 -62.25 40.33
N ARG A 53 -7.43 -62.31 40.08
CA ARG A 53 -8.12 -61.12 39.50
C ARG A 53 -8.02 -59.89 40.40
N GLY A 54 -7.89 -60.06 41.74
CA GLY A 54 -7.68 -58.95 42.66
C GLY A 54 -6.32 -58.26 42.55
N ASP A 55 -5.33 -58.94 42.01
CA ASP A 55 -4.00 -58.38 41.80
C ASP A 55 -3.91 -57.54 40.50
N ILE A 56 -4.94 -57.61 39.61
CA ILE A 56 -5.05 -56.87 38.37
C ILE A 56 -6.17 -55.86 38.50
N PHE A 57 -5.86 -54.69 38.95
CA PHE A 57 -6.80 -53.59 38.98
C PHE A 57 -6.26 -52.30 38.33
N VAL A 58 -7.15 -51.52 37.80
CA VAL A 58 -6.85 -50.24 37.19
C VAL A 58 -7.65 -49.16 37.90
N ARG A 59 -7.04 -48.02 38.16
CA ARG A 59 -7.75 -46.88 38.76
C ARG A 59 -8.96 -46.48 37.93
N PRO A 60 -10.13 -46.21 38.58
CA PRO A 60 -11.35 -45.81 37.85
C PRO A 60 -11.18 -44.63 36.91
N GLU A 61 -10.28 -43.70 37.25
CA GLU A 61 -9.96 -42.55 36.41
C GLU A 61 -9.31 -42.97 35.08
N ILE A 62 -8.41 -43.98 35.15
CA ILE A 62 -7.74 -44.54 33.94
C ILE A 62 -8.75 -45.29 33.08
N VAL A 63 -9.68 -46.04 33.68
CA VAL A 63 -10.76 -46.70 32.96
C VAL A 63 -11.65 -45.70 32.24
N LYS A 64 -12.05 -44.62 32.93
CA LYS A 64 -12.82 -43.53 32.34
C LYS A 64 -12.04 -42.84 31.21
N PHE A 65 -10.73 -42.65 31.36
CA PHE A 65 -9.87 -42.10 30.35
C PHE A 65 -9.78 -43.04 29.12
N SER A 66 -9.52 -44.35 29.34
CA SER A 66 -9.40 -45.32 28.24
C SER A 66 -10.69 -45.44 27.41
N GLN A 67 -11.86 -45.30 28.02
CA GLN A 67 -13.14 -45.29 27.31
C GLN A 67 -13.28 -44.08 26.35
N ARG A 68 -12.57 -42.99 26.62
CA ARG A 68 -12.53 -41.77 25.81
C ARG A 68 -11.28 -41.68 24.95
N PHE A 69 -10.31 -42.56 25.18
CA PHE A 69 -9.05 -42.60 24.43
C PHE A 69 -9.35 -43.00 22.98
N ASN A 70 -8.74 -42.24 22.04
CA ASN A 70 -8.96 -42.39 20.58
C ASN A 70 -10.43 -42.21 20.13
N ASN A 71 -11.27 -41.56 20.94
CA ASN A 71 -12.58 -41.18 20.45
C ASN A 71 -12.44 -40.14 19.34
N ARG A 72 -12.64 -40.59 18.09
CA ARG A 72 -12.45 -39.79 16.87
C ARG A 72 -13.23 -38.48 16.91
N GLN A 73 -14.49 -38.51 17.34
CA GLN A 73 -15.33 -37.32 17.44
C GLN A 73 -14.78 -36.30 18.45
N SER A 74 -14.29 -36.77 19.62
CA SER A 74 -13.68 -35.90 20.63
C SER A 74 -12.39 -35.28 20.15
N ILE A 75 -11.57 -36.04 19.42
CA ILE A 75 -10.32 -35.56 18.83
C ILE A 75 -10.60 -34.51 17.74
N GLU A 76 -11.51 -34.81 16.80
CA GLU A 76 -11.92 -33.87 15.74
C GLU A 76 -12.48 -32.57 16.31
N LYS A 77 -13.31 -32.67 17.37
CA LYS A 77 -13.82 -31.46 18.06
C LYS A 77 -12.71 -30.64 18.71
N ALA A 78 -11.76 -31.29 19.38
CA ALA A 78 -10.62 -30.62 20.00
C ALA A 78 -9.71 -29.96 18.96
N LEU A 79 -9.45 -30.63 17.84
CA LEU A 79 -8.66 -30.08 16.71
C LEU A 79 -9.33 -28.84 16.11
N LYS A 80 -10.65 -28.91 15.83
CA LYS A 80 -11.40 -27.74 15.34
C LYS A 80 -11.37 -26.57 16.32
N GLN A 81 -11.45 -26.84 17.63
CA GLN A 81 -11.34 -25.80 18.65
C GLN A 81 -9.95 -25.14 18.65
N ALA A 82 -8.89 -25.94 18.61
CA ALA A 82 -7.52 -25.44 18.55
C ALA A 82 -7.24 -24.65 17.27
N GLN A 83 -7.76 -25.15 16.14
CA GLN A 83 -7.62 -24.47 14.85
C GLN A 83 -8.33 -23.10 14.87
N ALA A 84 -9.53 -23.01 15.44
CA ALA A 84 -10.23 -21.74 15.59
C ALA A 84 -9.45 -20.74 16.45
N ASP A 85 -8.80 -21.20 17.53
CA ASP A 85 -8.00 -20.32 18.39
C ASP A 85 -6.81 -19.72 17.62
N VAL A 86 -6.11 -20.52 16.82
CA VAL A 86 -5.01 -20.04 15.96
C VAL A 86 -5.53 -18.99 14.96
N GLN A 87 -6.61 -19.30 14.26
CA GLN A 87 -7.22 -18.40 13.28
C GLN A 87 -7.68 -17.07 13.89
N TYR A 88 -8.25 -17.08 15.11
CA TYR A 88 -8.59 -15.84 15.83
C TYR A 88 -7.33 -15.01 16.18
N VAL A 89 -6.24 -15.64 16.60
CA VAL A 89 -4.98 -14.95 16.89
C VAL A 89 -4.42 -14.31 15.62
N GLU A 90 -4.38 -15.06 14.50
CA GLU A 90 -3.93 -14.55 13.20
C GLU A 90 -4.80 -13.38 12.72
N ALA A 91 -6.12 -13.50 12.83
CA ALA A 91 -7.04 -12.42 12.51
C ALA A 91 -6.72 -11.13 13.31
N VAL A 92 -6.46 -11.25 14.62
CA VAL A 92 -6.06 -10.09 15.45
C VAL A 92 -4.76 -9.47 14.95
N GLN A 93 -3.76 -10.30 14.66
CA GLN A 93 -2.46 -9.81 14.16
C GLN A 93 -2.58 -9.07 12.83
N HIS A 94 -3.39 -9.57 11.88
CA HIS A 94 -3.64 -8.90 10.62
C HIS A 94 -4.41 -7.59 10.80
N PHE A 95 -5.39 -7.56 11.70
CA PHE A 95 -6.09 -6.32 12.04
C PHE A 95 -5.13 -5.25 12.57
N ASP A 96 -4.25 -5.63 13.50
CA ASP A 96 -3.31 -4.69 14.14
C ASP A 96 -2.24 -4.17 13.16
N LYS A 97 -1.94 -4.93 12.10
CA LYS A 97 -1.09 -4.50 10.97
C LYS A 97 -1.83 -3.66 9.93
N GLY A 98 -3.15 -3.50 10.03
CA GLY A 98 -3.98 -2.80 9.03
C GLY A 98 -4.31 -3.62 7.79
N ASP A 99 -3.98 -4.91 7.78
CA ASP A 99 -4.30 -5.85 6.71
C ASP A 99 -5.72 -6.40 6.91
N PHE A 100 -6.70 -5.58 6.54
CA PHE A 100 -8.12 -5.89 6.80
C PHE A 100 -8.65 -7.01 5.92
N GLU A 101 -8.08 -7.25 4.76
CA GLU A 101 -8.48 -8.35 3.87
C GLU A 101 -8.16 -9.69 4.52
N ARG A 102 -6.92 -9.91 4.92
CA ARG A 102 -6.50 -11.11 5.62
C ARG A 102 -7.14 -11.25 7.01
N PHE A 103 -7.37 -10.12 7.71
CA PHE A 103 -8.15 -10.14 8.94
C PHE A 103 -9.53 -10.78 8.73
N LEU A 104 -10.28 -10.34 7.71
CA LEU A 104 -11.61 -10.86 7.42
C LEU A 104 -11.56 -12.33 7.02
N GLU A 105 -10.61 -12.72 6.19
CA GLU A 105 -10.41 -14.11 5.78
C GLU A 105 -10.20 -15.03 6.98
N GLN A 106 -9.20 -14.74 7.84
CA GLN A 106 -8.91 -15.53 9.03
C GLN A 106 -10.06 -15.51 10.04
N PHE A 107 -10.74 -14.39 10.17
CA PHE A 107 -11.90 -14.25 11.05
C PHE A 107 -13.08 -15.10 10.59
N PHE A 108 -13.38 -15.16 9.29
CA PHE A 108 -14.41 -16.05 8.74
C PHE A 108 -14.05 -17.51 8.88
N LEU A 109 -12.80 -17.89 8.66
CA LEU A 109 -12.32 -19.26 8.88
C LEU A 109 -12.48 -19.68 10.35
N ALA A 110 -12.13 -18.79 11.28
CA ALA A 110 -12.30 -19.04 12.72
C ALA A 110 -13.77 -19.24 13.10
N ILE A 111 -14.67 -18.41 12.60
CA ILE A 111 -16.13 -18.55 12.83
C ILE A 111 -16.64 -19.87 12.25
N HIS A 112 -16.18 -20.25 11.06
CA HIS A 112 -16.57 -21.50 10.43
C HIS A 112 -16.10 -22.74 11.22
N SER A 113 -14.90 -22.67 11.79
CA SER A 113 -14.33 -23.72 12.62
C SER A 113 -15.01 -23.83 13.99
N ARG A 114 -15.43 -22.70 14.56
CA ARG A 114 -16.13 -22.62 15.86
C ARG A 114 -16.99 -21.36 15.91
N TYR A 115 -18.29 -21.55 15.96
CA TYR A 115 -19.26 -20.43 16.01
C TYR A 115 -19.28 -19.79 17.41
N ASP A 116 -18.34 -18.88 17.66
CA ASP A 116 -18.17 -18.19 18.93
C ASP A 116 -18.67 -16.74 18.92
N ILE A 117 -19.18 -16.26 17.78
CA ILE A 117 -19.54 -14.85 17.57
C ILE A 117 -20.54 -14.32 18.63
N GLU A 118 -21.34 -15.20 19.18
CA GLU A 118 -22.32 -14.87 20.20
C GLU A 118 -21.73 -14.78 21.61
N LYS A 119 -20.53 -15.30 21.86
CA LYS A 119 -19.90 -15.25 23.18
C LYS A 119 -19.61 -13.78 23.56
N PRO A 120 -19.88 -13.40 24.83
CA PRO A 120 -19.73 -12.01 25.29
C PRO A 120 -18.34 -11.44 25.05
N LEU A 121 -17.29 -12.23 25.21
CA LEU A 121 -15.89 -11.80 24.95
C LEU A 121 -15.66 -11.48 23.47
N ILE A 122 -16.13 -12.33 22.57
CA ILE A 122 -15.99 -12.14 21.12
C ILE A 122 -16.82 -10.93 20.66
N LYS A 123 -18.07 -10.80 21.12
CA LYS A 123 -18.90 -9.62 20.85
C LYS A 123 -18.21 -8.33 21.31
N ARG A 124 -17.63 -8.32 22.51
CA ARG A 124 -16.89 -7.16 23.04
C ARG A 124 -15.65 -6.85 22.18
N PHE A 125 -14.91 -7.88 21.79
CA PHE A 125 -13.75 -7.73 20.91
C PHE A 125 -14.15 -7.12 19.55
N ILE A 126 -15.15 -7.68 18.88
CA ILE A 126 -15.66 -7.19 17.59
C ILE A 126 -16.09 -5.73 17.70
N ARG A 127 -16.89 -5.39 18.72
CA ARG A 127 -17.34 -4.01 18.96
C ARG A 127 -16.17 -3.04 19.13
N LYS A 128 -15.14 -3.44 19.89
CA LYS A 128 -13.93 -2.63 20.08
C LYS A 128 -13.20 -2.40 18.75
N LYS A 129 -13.01 -3.45 17.95
CA LYS A 129 -12.33 -3.35 16.64
C LYS A 129 -13.14 -2.53 15.64
N LEU A 130 -14.46 -2.71 15.56
CA LEU A 130 -15.34 -1.87 14.75
C LEU A 130 -15.32 -0.41 15.20
N GLY A 131 -15.27 -0.14 16.51
CA GLY A 131 -15.11 1.21 17.04
C GLY A 131 -13.83 1.88 16.56
N ILE A 132 -12.70 1.17 16.55
CA ILE A 132 -11.43 1.67 16.02
C ILE A 132 -11.57 2.01 14.53
N ILE A 133 -12.14 1.10 13.72
CA ILE A 133 -12.35 1.34 12.28
C ILE A 133 -13.21 2.58 12.03
N ASN A 134 -14.30 2.73 12.78
CA ASN A 134 -15.19 3.87 12.66
C ASN A 134 -14.50 5.18 13.04
N ASN A 135 -13.73 5.19 14.12
CA ASN A 135 -12.95 6.36 14.52
C ASN A 135 -11.91 6.75 13.45
N LEU A 136 -11.20 5.75 12.90
CA LEU A 136 -10.24 5.98 11.81
C LEU A 136 -10.92 6.52 10.54
N LYS A 137 -12.12 6.04 10.21
CA LYS A 137 -12.91 6.58 9.07
C LYS A 137 -13.30 8.03 9.29
N VAL A 138 -13.77 8.38 10.49
CA VAL A 138 -14.15 9.76 10.84
C VAL A 138 -12.94 10.69 10.76
N GLU A 139 -11.81 10.28 11.37
CA GLU A 139 -10.59 11.07 11.35
C GLU A 139 -10.01 11.23 9.94
N ASN A 140 -10.01 10.16 9.13
CA ASN A 140 -9.57 10.22 7.74
C ASN A 140 -10.45 11.18 6.91
N LYS A 141 -11.76 11.19 7.13
CA LYS A 141 -12.66 12.16 6.50
C LYS A 141 -12.31 13.60 6.92
N ARG A 142 -12.13 13.81 8.23
CA ARG A 142 -11.77 15.14 8.77
C ARG A 142 -10.45 15.65 8.18
N LEU A 143 -9.43 14.78 8.10
CA LEU A 143 -8.13 15.14 7.51
C LEU A 143 -8.26 15.47 6.02
N LYS A 144 -9.05 14.71 5.27
CA LYS A 144 -9.33 15.00 3.85
C LYS A 144 -10.01 16.36 3.66
N ASP A 145 -10.99 16.66 4.50
CA ASP A 145 -11.70 17.94 4.45
C ASP A 145 -10.76 19.10 4.79
N GLN A 146 -9.93 18.97 5.82
CA GLN A 146 -8.90 19.94 6.17
C GLN A 146 -7.89 20.14 5.03
N PHE A 147 -7.40 19.06 4.44
CA PHE A 147 -6.47 19.12 3.32
C PHE A 147 -7.09 19.84 2.11
N HIS A 148 -8.38 19.58 1.83
CA HIS A 148 -9.10 20.25 0.76
C HIS A 148 -9.21 21.77 0.99
N VAL A 149 -9.50 22.19 2.22
CA VAL A 149 -9.56 23.62 2.59
C VAL A 149 -8.19 24.27 2.45
N GLN A 150 -7.14 23.62 2.96
CA GLN A 150 -5.75 24.12 2.84
C GLN A 150 -5.36 24.29 1.37
N ARG A 151 -5.63 23.29 0.54
CA ARG A 151 -5.35 23.35 -0.90
C ARG A 151 -6.05 24.52 -1.58
N LYS A 152 -7.34 24.73 -1.30
CA LYS A 152 -8.07 25.90 -1.84
C LYS A 152 -7.44 27.23 -1.42
N ASN A 153 -7.00 27.33 -0.18
CA ASN A 153 -6.32 28.55 0.29
C ASN A 153 -4.99 28.77 -0.43
N LEU A 154 -4.20 27.72 -0.63
CA LEU A 154 -2.95 27.81 -1.40
C LEU A 154 -3.21 28.22 -2.86
N GLU A 155 -4.21 27.63 -3.51
CA GLU A 155 -4.62 28.01 -4.87
C GLU A 155 -5.07 29.49 -4.95
N LYS A 156 -5.79 29.97 -3.93
CA LYS A 156 -6.19 31.38 -3.82
C LYS A 156 -4.97 32.30 -3.71
N TYR A 157 -4.07 32.03 -2.78
CA TYR A 157 -2.85 32.83 -2.60
C TYR A 157 -1.93 32.77 -3.83
N ALA A 158 -1.79 31.61 -4.46
CA ALA A 158 -1.06 31.47 -5.72
C ALA A 158 -1.62 32.41 -6.80
N ARG A 159 -2.94 32.50 -6.88
CA ARG A 159 -3.60 33.43 -7.82
C ARG A 159 -3.35 34.90 -7.47
N GLU A 160 -3.36 35.25 -6.19
CA GLU A 160 -3.07 36.61 -5.73
C GLU A 160 -1.63 37.02 -6.12
N TYR A 161 -0.63 36.17 -5.82
CA TYR A 161 0.75 36.41 -6.25
C TYR A 161 0.91 36.49 -7.77
N TYR A 162 0.21 35.64 -8.52
CA TYR A 162 0.19 35.73 -9.98
C TYR A 162 -0.32 37.09 -10.49
N LEU A 163 -1.39 37.61 -9.87
CA LEU A 163 -1.94 38.93 -10.23
C LEU A 163 -0.98 40.06 -9.85
N MET A 164 -0.37 40.00 -8.65
CA MET A 164 0.67 40.95 -8.25
C MET A 164 1.86 40.96 -9.25
N GLY A 165 2.30 39.79 -9.71
CA GLY A 165 3.32 39.68 -10.75
C GLY A 165 2.91 40.37 -12.06
N ASN A 166 1.65 40.21 -12.49
CA ASN A 166 1.15 40.90 -13.68
C ASN A 166 1.11 42.45 -13.46
N GLU A 167 0.74 42.89 -12.27
CA GLU A 167 0.73 44.31 -11.92
C GLU A 167 2.14 44.93 -11.93
N CYS A 168 3.14 44.20 -11.43
CA CYS A 168 4.55 44.61 -11.52
C CYS A 168 4.99 44.87 -12.97
N ILE A 169 4.57 44.02 -13.90
CA ILE A 169 4.86 44.25 -15.34
C ILE A 169 4.11 45.46 -15.92
N ILE A 170 2.80 45.57 -15.62
CA ILE A 170 1.92 46.55 -16.24
C ILE A 170 2.18 47.97 -15.70
N GLN A 171 2.32 48.13 -14.39
CA GLN A 171 2.38 49.41 -13.72
C GLN A 171 3.82 49.89 -13.49
N ALA A 172 4.69 48.97 -13.02
CA ALA A 172 6.05 49.32 -12.62
C ALA A 172 7.12 48.98 -13.65
N HIS A 173 6.80 48.21 -14.69
CA HIS A 173 7.77 47.63 -15.64
C HIS A 173 8.93 46.90 -14.97
N ASP A 174 8.66 46.33 -13.79
CA ASP A 174 9.64 45.62 -12.98
C ASP A 174 9.56 44.11 -13.20
N SER A 175 10.38 43.63 -14.10
CA SER A 175 10.48 42.20 -14.42
C SER A 175 10.97 41.36 -13.24
N ARG A 176 11.88 41.90 -12.38
CA ARG A 176 12.41 41.14 -11.24
C ARG A 176 11.37 40.92 -10.19
N ALA A 177 10.61 41.97 -9.84
CA ALA A 177 9.50 41.85 -8.88
C ALA A 177 8.40 40.94 -9.43
N ALA A 178 8.13 41.00 -10.74
CA ALA A 178 7.16 40.11 -11.39
C ALA A 178 7.59 38.64 -11.29
N ILE A 179 8.84 38.32 -11.63
CA ILE A 179 9.40 36.97 -11.55
C ILE A 179 9.30 36.42 -10.11
N ALA A 180 9.70 37.23 -9.12
CA ALA A 180 9.62 36.85 -7.72
C ALA A 180 8.17 36.50 -7.27
N ASN A 181 7.19 37.28 -7.75
CA ASN A 181 5.77 36.99 -7.47
C ASN A 181 5.28 35.74 -8.20
N TYR A 182 5.68 35.50 -9.46
CA TYR A 182 5.38 34.26 -10.17
C TYR A 182 6.01 33.04 -9.47
N ASP A 183 7.24 33.18 -8.95
CA ASP A 183 7.90 32.13 -8.17
C ASP A 183 7.11 31.76 -6.92
N LYS A 184 6.60 32.76 -6.19
CA LYS A 184 5.72 32.53 -5.04
C LYS A 184 4.40 31.86 -5.45
N ALA A 185 3.82 32.26 -6.56
CA ALA A 185 2.62 31.61 -7.10
C ALA A 185 2.87 30.13 -7.43
N ILE A 186 4.02 29.82 -8.03
CA ILE A 186 4.45 28.46 -8.39
C ILE A 186 4.79 27.63 -7.13
N GLU A 187 5.44 28.23 -6.13
CA GLU A 187 5.72 27.57 -4.86
C GLU A 187 4.44 27.12 -4.15
N LEU A 188 3.41 27.99 -4.14
CA LEU A 188 2.14 27.70 -3.52
C LEU A 188 1.27 26.73 -4.33
N ASN A 189 1.36 26.78 -5.65
CA ASN A 189 0.68 25.88 -6.57
C ASN A 189 1.56 25.53 -7.77
N PRO A 190 2.37 24.46 -7.67
CA PRO A 190 3.26 24.03 -8.76
C PRO A 190 2.55 23.66 -10.07
N SER A 191 1.24 23.39 -10.02
CA SER A 191 0.44 23.10 -11.23
C SER A 191 -0.21 24.35 -11.85
N TYR A 192 0.12 25.54 -11.37
CA TYR A 192 -0.45 26.78 -11.90
C TYR A 192 0.21 27.19 -13.22
N THR A 193 -0.28 26.61 -14.31
CA THR A 193 0.28 26.74 -15.66
C THR A 193 0.45 28.20 -16.12
N ASP A 194 -0.53 29.08 -15.79
CA ASP A 194 -0.44 30.49 -16.20
C ASP A 194 0.74 31.23 -15.57
N ALA A 195 1.11 30.88 -14.33
CA ALA A 195 2.27 31.46 -13.65
C ALA A 195 3.58 31.02 -14.34
N TRP A 196 3.70 29.75 -14.70
CA TRP A 196 4.81 29.24 -15.49
C TRP A 196 4.93 29.94 -16.83
N VAL A 197 3.81 30.11 -17.56
CA VAL A 197 3.79 30.81 -18.87
C VAL A 197 4.23 32.26 -18.71
N ARG A 198 3.68 32.98 -17.73
CA ARG A 198 4.00 34.39 -17.52
C ARG A 198 5.44 34.60 -17.10
N LYS A 199 5.97 33.76 -16.19
CA LYS A 199 7.38 33.77 -15.82
C LYS A 199 8.26 33.56 -17.04
N GLY A 200 7.96 32.52 -17.85
CA GLY A 200 8.72 32.23 -19.06
C GLY A 200 8.69 33.35 -20.11
N ILE A 201 7.54 34.02 -20.29
CA ILE A 201 7.44 35.20 -21.17
C ILE A 201 8.25 36.37 -20.63
N THR A 202 8.23 36.63 -19.33
CA THR A 202 9.02 37.70 -18.70
C THR A 202 10.51 37.45 -18.88
N LEU A 203 10.97 36.25 -18.56
CA LEU A 203 12.38 35.85 -18.75
C LEU A 203 12.82 35.95 -20.23
N HIS A 204 11.96 35.51 -21.16
CA HIS A 204 12.25 35.67 -22.60
C HIS A 204 12.44 37.15 -22.99
N ASN A 205 11.59 38.04 -22.48
CA ASN A 205 11.69 39.48 -22.78
C ASN A 205 12.98 40.09 -22.17
N ASP A 206 13.41 39.59 -21.00
CA ASP A 206 14.67 39.96 -20.35
C ASP A 206 15.91 39.29 -21.00
N LYS A 207 15.72 38.48 -22.05
CA LYS A 207 16.74 37.71 -22.79
C LYS A 207 17.36 36.54 -21.98
N GLU A 208 16.74 36.16 -20.89
CA GLU A 208 17.10 34.98 -20.10
C GLU A 208 16.46 33.71 -20.73
N TYR A 209 16.92 33.38 -21.95
CA TYR A 209 16.25 32.39 -22.81
C TYR A 209 16.32 30.97 -22.25
N TYR A 210 17.39 30.59 -21.54
CA TYR A 210 17.53 29.25 -20.99
C TYR A 210 16.56 29.02 -19.82
N GLU A 211 16.44 29.98 -18.95
CA GLU A 211 15.48 29.95 -17.82
C GLU A 211 14.04 30.02 -18.33
N ALA A 212 13.79 30.81 -19.38
CA ALA A 212 12.49 30.86 -20.06
C ALA A 212 12.10 29.49 -20.63
N GLU A 213 13.07 28.77 -21.24
CA GLU A 213 12.82 27.44 -21.81
C GLU A 213 12.39 26.45 -20.73
N VAL A 214 13.02 26.47 -19.54
CA VAL A 214 12.63 25.62 -18.41
C VAL A 214 11.19 25.90 -18.01
N CYS A 215 10.82 27.18 -17.85
CA CYS A 215 9.48 27.57 -17.43
C CYS A 215 8.42 27.21 -18.49
N LEU A 216 8.70 27.43 -19.76
CA LEU A 216 7.77 27.14 -20.86
C LEU A 216 7.64 25.64 -21.12
N ASN A 217 8.69 24.86 -20.92
CA ASN A 217 8.64 23.40 -20.95
C ASN A 217 7.72 22.86 -19.87
N GLU A 218 7.84 23.37 -18.64
CA GLU A 218 6.96 22.97 -17.56
C GLU A 218 5.50 23.36 -17.83
N ALA A 219 5.27 24.56 -18.37
CA ALA A 219 3.93 24.98 -18.77
C ALA A 219 3.31 24.06 -19.83
N VAL A 220 4.08 23.63 -20.83
CA VAL A 220 3.61 22.69 -21.86
C VAL A 220 3.41 21.29 -21.28
N ARG A 221 4.26 20.86 -20.33
CA ARG A 221 4.08 19.58 -19.63
C ARG A 221 2.77 19.55 -18.84
N LEU A 222 2.47 20.64 -18.12
CA LEU A 222 1.23 20.77 -17.33
C LEU A 222 -0.02 20.90 -18.20
N SER A 223 0.09 21.58 -19.32
CA SER A 223 -1.03 21.84 -20.23
C SER A 223 -0.60 21.70 -21.70
N PRO A 224 -0.55 20.47 -22.25
CA PRO A 224 0.00 20.19 -23.59
C PRO A 224 -0.77 20.83 -24.74
N ALA A 225 -2.00 21.28 -24.57
CA ALA A 225 -2.83 21.93 -25.57
C ALA A 225 -2.97 23.45 -25.34
N LEU A 226 -2.21 24.02 -24.41
CA LEU A 226 -2.27 25.46 -24.15
C LEU A 226 -1.48 26.23 -25.23
N PHE A 227 -2.23 26.82 -26.18
CA PHE A 227 -1.66 27.62 -27.26
C PHE A 227 -0.59 28.61 -26.79
N LYS A 228 -0.88 29.36 -25.71
CA LYS A 228 0.03 30.40 -25.21
C LYS A 228 1.38 29.86 -24.74
N ALA A 229 1.40 28.67 -24.12
CA ALA A 229 2.64 28.03 -23.70
C ALA A 229 3.46 27.57 -24.90
N ILE A 230 2.83 26.86 -25.83
CA ILE A 230 3.48 26.32 -27.04
C ILE A 230 4.01 27.45 -27.93
N TYR A 231 3.18 28.45 -28.19
CA TYR A 231 3.57 29.60 -29.02
C TYR A 231 4.77 30.36 -28.45
N ASN A 232 4.76 30.64 -27.13
CA ASN A 232 5.87 31.35 -26.52
C ASN A 232 7.13 30.46 -26.38
N ARG A 233 6.98 29.15 -26.22
CA ARG A 233 8.12 28.22 -26.27
C ARG A 233 8.76 28.21 -27.67
N GLY A 234 7.94 28.17 -28.72
CA GLY A 234 8.43 28.29 -30.12
C GLY A 234 9.22 29.58 -30.33
N LYS A 235 8.71 30.73 -29.85
CA LYS A 235 9.46 32.01 -29.90
C LYS A 235 10.79 31.94 -29.15
N ASN A 236 10.77 31.35 -27.96
CA ASN A 236 11.98 31.23 -27.16
C ASN A 236 13.03 30.33 -27.85
N ARG A 237 12.59 29.23 -28.46
CA ARG A 237 13.43 28.31 -29.20
C ARG A 237 14.05 28.96 -30.43
N LEU A 238 13.31 29.85 -31.14
CA LEU A 238 13.89 30.67 -32.20
C LEU A 238 15.01 31.58 -31.69
N ALA A 239 14.84 32.15 -30.48
CA ALA A 239 15.87 33.00 -29.87
C ALA A 239 17.10 32.20 -29.42
N LEU A 240 16.90 30.92 -29.05
CA LEU A 240 17.96 29.96 -28.71
C LEU A 240 18.58 29.28 -29.97
N ASP A 241 18.15 29.65 -31.18
CA ASP A 241 18.54 29.00 -32.44
C ASP A 241 18.17 27.50 -32.54
N ASN A 242 17.23 27.05 -31.72
CA ASN A 242 16.63 25.71 -31.82
C ASN A 242 15.48 25.70 -32.83
N ILE A 243 15.82 25.73 -34.09
CA ILE A 243 14.85 25.93 -35.18
C ILE A 243 13.92 24.73 -35.33
N GLU A 244 14.43 23.50 -35.24
CA GLU A 244 13.59 22.29 -35.32
C GLU A 244 12.53 22.23 -34.19
N GLY A 245 12.94 22.53 -32.97
CA GLY A 245 12.02 22.60 -31.83
C GLY A 245 10.98 23.71 -31.99
N ALA A 246 11.39 24.86 -32.59
CA ALA A 246 10.49 25.98 -32.86
C ALA A 246 9.46 25.62 -33.94
N LEU A 247 9.88 24.96 -35.03
CA LEU A 247 8.98 24.49 -36.08
C LEU A 247 7.89 23.57 -35.55
N GLY A 248 8.26 22.58 -34.72
CA GLY A 248 7.29 21.68 -34.12
C GLY A 248 6.30 22.40 -33.17
N ASP A 249 6.76 23.44 -32.46
CA ASP A 249 5.88 24.22 -31.59
C ASP A 249 4.95 25.13 -32.40
N PHE A 250 5.43 25.77 -33.48
CA PHE A 250 4.58 26.62 -34.30
C PHE A 250 3.57 25.84 -35.14
N ASP A 251 3.94 24.70 -35.68
CA ASP A 251 2.99 23.78 -36.33
C ASP A 251 1.83 23.41 -35.39
N ARG A 252 2.14 23.05 -34.17
CA ARG A 252 1.11 22.83 -33.16
C ARG A 252 0.32 24.08 -32.79
N ALA A 253 0.98 25.24 -32.70
CA ALA A 253 0.35 26.49 -32.38
C ALA A 253 -0.66 26.90 -33.46
N VAL A 254 -0.32 26.84 -34.74
CA VAL A 254 -1.24 27.16 -35.85
C VAL A 254 -2.36 26.14 -35.97
N SER A 255 -2.11 24.86 -35.63
CA SER A 255 -3.15 23.84 -35.55
C SER A 255 -4.15 24.13 -34.42
N LEU A 256 -3.69 24.63 -33.25
CA LEU A 256 -4.55 24.97 -32.11
C LEU A 256 -5.32 26.28 -32.31
N LYS A 257 -4.72 27.27 -32.99
CA LYS A 257 -5.32 28.57 -33.33
C LYS A 257 -5.00 29.01 -34.76
N PRO A 258 -5.72 28.47 -35.76
CA PRO A 258 -5.47 28.78 -37.17
C PRO A 258 -5.69 30.27 -37.52
N GLU A 259 -6.42 31.02 -36.74
CA GLU A 259 -6.71 32.43 -36.94
C GLU A 259 -5.78 33.39 -36.20
N HIS A 260 -4.62 32.90 -35.72
CA HIS A 260 -3.69 33.74 -34.98
C HIS A 260 -2.55 34.24 -35.93
N PRO A 261 -2.57 35.48 -36.44
CA PRO A 261 -1.65 35.96 -37.48
C PRO A 261 -0.18 35.82 -37.08
N LYS A 262 0.15 36.20 -35.83
CA LYS A 262 1.55 36.16 -35.37
C LYS A 262 2.10 34.73 -35.25
N ALA A 263 1.25 33.69 -35.07
CA ALA A 263 1.72 32.32 -35.05
C ALA A 263 2.18 31.88 -36.46
N HIS A 264 1.43 32.23 -37.50
CA HIS A 264 1.78 31.99 -38.88
C HIS A 264 3.03 32.77 -39.28
N GLU A 265 3.19 34.02 -38.83
CA GLU A 265 4.38 34.84 -39.08
C GLU A 265 5.64 34.18 -38.52
N TYR A 266 5.65 33.84 -37.24
CA TYR A 266 6.79 33.13 -36.62
C TYR A 266 7.03 31.73 -37.20
N PHE A 267 5.98 31.05 -37.65
CA PHE A 267 6.12 29.79 -38.35
C PHE A 267 6.81 29.97 -39.69
N GLY A 268 6.43 31.00 -40.48
CA GLY A 268 7.11 31.38 -41.69
C GLY A 268 8.59 31.74 -41.46
N ASP A 269 8.87 32.53 -40.41
CA ASP A 269 10.24 32.88 -40.03
C ASP A 269 11.09 31.66 -39.71
N ALA A 270 10.52 30.66 -39.01
CA ALA A 270 11.19 29.41 -38.70
C ALA A 270 11.43 28.56 -39.95
N LEU A 271 10.46 28.48 -40.88
CA LEU A 271 10.56 27.75 -42.14
C LEU A 271 11.64 28.37 -43.04
N MET A 272 11.71 29.71 -43.10
CA MET A 272 12.74 30.44 -43.87
C MET A 272 14.16 30.09 -43.39
N ARG A 273 14.35 29.97 -42.04
CA ARG A 273 15.66 29.61 -41.48
C ARG A 273 16.14 28.21 -41.88
N VAL A 274 15.24 27.28 -42.21
CA VAL A 274 15.58 25.92 -42.68
C VAL A 274 15.57 25.83 -44.22
N GLY A 275 15.43 26.96 -44.94
CA GLY A 275 15.47 26.99 -46.41
C GLY A 275 14.16 26.54 -47.08
N LYS A 276 13.06 26.47 -46.39
CA LYS A 276 11.73 26.10 -46.91
C LYS A 276 10.97 27.36 -47.39
N GLU A 277 11.49 28.02 -48.41
CA GLU A 277 11.02 29.34 -48.85
C GLU A 277 9.56 29.34 -49.30
N GLU A 278 9.11 28.32 -50.03
CA GLU A 278 7.72 28.24 -50.52
C GLU A 278 6.72 28.07 -49.35
N GLU A 279 7.05 27.18 -48.41
CA GLU A 279 6.22 26.98 -47.22
C GLU A 279 6.18 28.25 -46.35
N ALA A 280 7.32 28.95 -46.22
CA ALA A 280 7.41 30.21 -45.49
C ALA A 280 6.53 31.30 -46.09
N ALA A 281 6.62 31.46 -47.42
CA ALA A 281 5.81 32.44 -48.17
C ALA A 281 4.30 32.18 -48.00
N LEU A 282 3.89 30.91 -47.98
CA LEU A 282 2.50 30.53 -47.73
C LEU A 282 2.05 30.94 -46.33
N GLN A 283 2.88 30.71 -45.32
CA GLN A 283 2.52 31.05 -43.92
C GLN A 283 2.44 32.58 -43.74
N TRP A 284 3.31 33.35 -44.33
CA TRP A 284 3.26 34.81 -44.31
C TRP A 284 2.02 35.35 -45.03
N ALA A 285 1.67 34.79 -46.20
CA ALA A 285 0.44 35.19 -46.91
C ALA A 285 -0.82 34.91 -46.07
N ILE A 286 -0.88 33.76 -45.35
CA ILE A 286 -1.96 33.49 -44.42
C ILE A 286 -2.00 34.53 -43.28
N ALA A 287 -0.83 34.87 -42.72
CA ALA A 287 -0.72 35.85 -41.65
C ALA A 287 -1.25 37.23 -42.08
N GLU A 288 -0.88 37.67 -43.30
CA GLU A 288 -1.30 38.94 -43.89
C GLU A 288 -2.83 38.96 -44.09
N ARG A 289 -3.37 37.94 -44.73
CA ARG A 289 -4.83 37.78 -44.92
C ARG A 289 -5.63 37.85 -43.63
N LEU A 290 -5.12 37.20 -42.56
CA LEU A 290 -5.74 37.22 -41.24
C LEU A 290 -5.70 38.62 -40.57
N ARG A 291 -4.63 39.40 -40.82
CA ARG A 291 -4.54 40.80 -40.36
C ARG A 291 -5.55 41.70 -41.07
N GLU A 292 -5.65 41.58 -42.40
CA GLU A 292 -6.63 42.37 -43.19
C GLU A 292 -8.06 42.08 -42.77
N LYS A 293 -8.39 40.83 -42.54
CA LYS A 293 -9.72 40.43 -42.04
C LYS A 293 -10.02 41.03 -40.68
N LYS A 294 -9.02 41.16 -39.80
CA LYS A 294 -9.20 41.83 -38.48
C LYS A 294 -9.33 43.33 -38.53
N SER A 295 -8.78 43.99 -39.57
CA SER A 295 -8.90 45.46 -39.73
C SER A 295 -10.25 45.89 -40.32
N LYS A 296 -11.00 44.95 -40.92
CA LYS A 296 -12.31 45.21 -41.55
C LYS A 296 -13.52 44.92 -40.66
N ASN A 297 -13.28 44.28 -39.49
CA ASN A 297 -14.25 44.01 -38.45
C ASN A 297 -13.98 44.90 -37.22
#